data_d4a52898d4f21dad9e23d05b83633f35
#
_entry.id   d4a52898d4f21dad9e23d05b83633f35
#
_cell.length_a   1.000
_cell.length_b   1.000
_cell.length_c   1.000
_cell.angle_alpha   90.00
_cell.angle_beta   90.00
_cell.angle_gamma   90.00
#
_symmetry.space_group_name_H-M   'P 1'
#
loop_
_entity.id
_entity.type
_entity.pdbx_description
1 polymer ?
#
loop_
_entity_poly.entity_id
_entity_poly.type
_entity_poly.pdbx_seq_one_letter_code
_entity_poly.pdbx_strand_id
1 'polypeptide(L)'
;MGGYDPFARGPHPAGVRTVHWTDARRDRTLPVEVWYPATEDHRGRDLDDATKDRFKTLPMAPEVTQDAVRDAEPLPGPLPLVVFSHGFGGDRRQTTHLCTHWASHGYRVASMDHVGNTGADMLAMATGGAPADPRAVMEGFLADRPADASFVIDRALEELDVDAGRIGISGHSFGGWTTLATTARDERIRAALPLAPAGGRTPLAPPGPSGEMAGALPLDWTRPVPVLFLVAEHDTLLPLDGMRDLMQRTPGPVRGVNLKDADHFHFCDRVEQVHDMFKVMGATIAGATAGGGGPDLTGVIAAMKGSAELCPGDHAYTLLQGLGLAHMDAHLKEDADAAGLLSRDLTSLLAERGVSIEEL
;
A
#
# COMPACT_ATOMS: atom_id res chain seq x y z
N MET A 1 -24.98 -14.70 16.79
CA MET A 1 -24.28 -14.18 15.60
C MET A 1 -23.33 -13.11 16.11
N GLY A 2 -22.03 -13.26 15.94
CA GLY A 2 -21.06 -12.22 16.31
C GLY A 2 -21.34 -10.99 15.44
N GLY A 3 -21.27 -9.77 16.04
CA GLY A 3 -21.41 -8.53 15.28
C GLY A 3 -20.24 -8.38 14.30
N TYR A 4 -20.34 -7.43 13.37
CA TYR A 4 -19.27 -7.07 12.42
C TYR A 4 -18.02 -6.60 13.18
N ASP A 5 -16.90 -7.27 12.99
CA ASP A 5 -15.60 -6.92 13.58
C ASP A 5 -14.49 -6.97 12.52
N PRO A 6 -14.17 -5.84 11.88
CA PRO A 6 -13.13 -5.78 10.84
C PRO A 6 -11.70 -5.83 11.41
N PHE A 7 -11.53 -5.78 12.72
CA PHE A 7 -10.22 -5.83 13.37
C PHE A 7 -9.75 -7.27 13.61
N ALA A 8 -10.68 -8.20 13.73
CA ALA A 8 -10.38 -9.61 13.86
C ALA A 8 -10.07 -10.24 12.50
N ARG A 9 -9.24 -11.30 12.48
CA ARG A 9 -9.02 -12.08 11.26
C ARG A 9 -10.34 -12.67 10.76
N GLY A 10 -10.51 -12.71 9.45
CA GLY A 10 -11.70 -13.20 8.78
C GLY A 10 -11.92 -14.71 8.91
N PRO A 11 -13.07 -15.20 8.45
CA PRO A 11 -13.48 -16.59 8.63
C PRO A 11 -12.74 -17.57 7.71
N HIS A 12 -12.02 -17.10 6.67
CA HIS A 12 -11.36 -17.97 5.70
C HIS A 12 -9.85 -18.07 5.97
N PRO A 13 -9.24 -19.26 5.77
CA PRO A 13 -7.79 -19.35 5.65
C PRO A 13 -7.34 -18.59 4.41
N ALA A 14 -6.18 -17.94 4.46
CA ALA A 14 -5.62 -17.24 3.31
C ALA A 14 -4.69 -18.14 2.50
N GLY A 15 -4.88 -18.15 1.18
CA GLY A 15 -3.95 -18.70 0.21
C GLY A 15 -3.15 -17.59 -0.46
N VAL A 16 -1.99 -17.95 -1.02
CA VAL A 16 -1.16 -17.02 -1.80
C VAL A 16 -0.48 -17.75 -2.95
N ARG A 17 -0.37 -17.08 -4.11
CA ARG A 17 0.44 -17.57 -5.25
C ARG A 17 1.12 -16.40 -5.95
N THR A 18 2.24 -16.68 -6.63
CA THR A 18 2.88 -15.73 -7.52
C THR A 18 2.53 -16.08 -8.97
N VAL A 19 2.09 -15.10 -9.74
CA VAL A 19 1.88 -15.20 -11.18
C VAL A 19 2.77 -14.19 -11.91
N HIS A 20 3.00 -14.43 -13.20
CA HIS A 20 3.75 -13.52 -14.05
C HIS A 20 2.87 -13.16 -15.25
N TRP A 21 2.43 -11.91 -15.30
CA TRP A 21 1.57 -11.42 -16.37
C TRP A 21 2.34 -10.50 -17.30
N THR A 22 2.30 -10.78 -18.58
CA THR A 22 3.01 -9.99 -19.60
C THR A 22 2.04 -9.07 -20.33
N ASP A 23 2.29 -7.76 -20.20
CA ASP A 23 1.68 -6.75 -21.05
C ASP A 23 2.48 -6.66 -22.37
N ALA A 24 2.00 -7.37 -23.38
CA ALA A 24 2.66 -7.41 -24.68
C ALA A 24 2.66 -6.04 -25.40
N ARG A 25 1.75 -5.12 -25.04
CA ARG A 25 1.71 -3.78 -25.66
C ARG A 25 2.84 -2.88 -25.17
N ARG A 26 3.27 -3.08 -23.91
CA ARG A 26 4.33 -2.30 -23.29
C ARG A 26 5.64 -3.08 -23.14
N ASP A 27 5.65 -4.35 -23.60
CA ASP A 27 6.79 -5.30 -23.41
C ASP A 27 7.22 -5.37 -21.93
N ARG A 28 6.23 -5.54 -21.01
CA ARG A 28 6.45 -5.57 -19.56
C ARG A 28 5.88 -6.83 -18.96
N THR A 29 6.71 -7.62 -18.30
CA THR A 29 6.26 -8.75 -17.49
C THR A 29 6.26 -8.36 -16.02
N LEU A 30 5.11 -8.40 -15.40
CA LEU A 30 4.92 -8.05 -13.99
C LEU A 30 4.84 -9.32 -13.16
N PRO A 31 5.75 -9.53 -12.18
CA PRO A 31 5.51 -10.46 -11.10
C PRO A 31 4.38 -9.93 -10.21
N VAL A 32 3.35 -10.75 -10.00
CA VAL A 32 2.18 -10.39 -9.19
C VAL A 32 2.00 -11.42 -8.10
N GLU A 33 1.88 -10.95 -6.86
CA GLU A 33 1.45 -11.79 -5.74
C GLU A 33 -0.06 -11.68 -5.62
N VAL A 34 -0.73 -12.83 -5.56
CA VAL A 34 -2.18 -12.90 -5.43
C VAL A 34 -2.53 -13.62 -4.14
N TRP A 35 -3.23 -12.93 -3.23
CA TRP A 35 -3.82 -13.52 -2.03
C TRP A 35 -5.32 -13.74 -2.28
N TYR A 36 -5.84 -14.79 -1.67
CA TYR A 36 -7.24 -15.19 -1.84
C TYR A 36 -7.72 -16.02 -0.67
N PRO A 37 -9.04 -16.06 -0.39
CA PRO A 37 -9.56 -17.02 0.55
C PRO A 37 -9.36 -18.43 0.01
N ALA A 38 -8.77 -19.30 0.82
CA ALA A 38 -8.57 -20.69 0.51
C ALA A 38 -9.73 -21.55 1.06
N THR A 39 -9.83 -22.77 0.56
CA THR A 39 -10.83 -23.74 1.04
C THR A 39 -10.57 -24.14 2.50
N GLU A 40 -11.61 -24.65 3.16
CA GLU A 40 -11.58 -25.08 4.58
C GLU A 40 -10.50 -26.12 4.89
N ASP A 41 -10.03 -26.89 3.91
CA ASP A 41 -8.96 -27.88 4.06
C ASP A 41 -7.61 -27.24 4.49
N HIS A 42 -7.50 -25.92 4.34
CA HIS A 42 -6.34 -25.14 4.74
C HIS A 42 -6.52 -24.38 6.08
N ARG A 43 -7.64 -24.59 6.79
CA ARG A 43 -7.95 -23.89 8.04
C ARG A 43 -6.85 -24.09 9.09
N GLY A 44 -6.33 -22.96 9.60
CA GLY A 44 -5.26 -22.90 10.60
C GLY A 44 -3.86 -23.10 10.05
N ARG A 45 -3.70 -23.62 8.82
CA ARG A 45 -2.39 -23.83 8.20
C ARG A 45 -1.71 -22.51 7.76
N ASP A 46 -2.50 -21.50 7.53
CA ASP A 46 -2.06 -20.14 7.20
C ASP A 46 -1.50 -19.39 8.41
N LEU A 47 -1.77 -19.88 9.63
CA LEU A 47 -1.28 -19.31 10.89
C LEU A 47 -0.20 -20.19 11.56
N ASP A 48 -0.05 -21.42 11.12
CA ASP A 48 0.92 -22.38 11.65
C ASP A 48 2.31 -22.11 11.06
N ASP A 49 3.30 -21.88 11.93
CA ASP A 49 4.70 -21.61 11.54
C ASP A 49 5.34 -22.70 10.68
N ALA A 50 4.81 -23.93 10.72
CA ALA A 50 5.32 -25.02 9.90
C ALA A 50 4.78 -25.01 8.46
N THR A 51 3.63 -24.37 8.21
CA THR A 51 2.90 -24.45 6.93
C THR A 51 2.63 -23.10 6.28
N LYS A 52 2.75 -21.99 7.01
CA LYS A 52 2.61 -20.65 6.44
C LYS A 52 3.72 -20.32 5.45
N ASP A 53 3.40 -19.48 4.50
CA ASP A 53 4.29 -19.10 3.41
C ASP A 53 5.55 -18.39 3.91
N ARG A 54 6.67 -18.69 3.24
CA ARG A 54 8.00 -18.13 3.49
C ARG A 54 8.57 -17.53 2.22
N PHE A 55 9.18 -16.36 2.35
CA PHE A 55 9.78 -15.67 1.20
C PHE A 55 10.96 -14.78 1.62
N LYS A 56 11.70 -14.31 0.61
CA LYS A 56 12.74 -13.28 0.76
C LYS A 56 12.39 -12.08 -0.10
N THR A 57 12.55 -10.88 0.45
CA THR A 57 12.36 -9.63 -0.30
C THR A 57 13.52 -9.35 -1.26
N LEU A 58 14.74 -9.73 -0.84
CA LEU A 58 15.95 -9.70 -1.65
C LEU A 58 16.71 -11.02 -1.48
N PRO A 59 17.55 -11.46 -2.45
CA PRO A 59 18.27 -12.74 -2.37
C PRO A 59 19.10 -12.92 -1.10
N MET A 60 19.69 -11.83 -0.59
CA MET A 60 20.53 -11.84 0.62
C MET A 60 19.77 -11.48 1.89
N ALA A 61 18.49 -11.11 1.79
CA ALA A 61 17.66 -10.81 2.96
C ALA A 61 17.33 -12.09 3.76
N PRO A 62 17.12 -11.98 5.06
CA PRO A 62 16.58 -13.08 5.84
C PRO A 62 15.21 -13.50 5.30
N GLU A 63 14.90 -14.78 5.46
CA GLU A 63 13.58 -15.31 5.18
C GLU A 63 12.57 -14.76 6.17
N VAL A 64 11.39 -14.39 5.66
CA VAL A 64 10.26 -13.88 6.44
C VAL A 64 9.01 -14.67 6.11
N THR A 65 8.01 -14.59 6.98
CA THR A 65 6.75 -15.32 6.84
C THR A 65 5.59 -14.37 6.59
N GLN A 66 4.52 -14.89 6.00
CA GLN A 66 3.23 -14.24 5.92
C GLN A 66 2.11 -15.24 6.27
N ASP A 67 0.99 -14.73 6.77
CA ASP A 67 -0.14 -15.55 7.24
C ASP A 67 -1.01 -16.03 6.06
N ALA A 68 -0.43 -16.87 5.21
CA ALA A 68 -1.05 -17.49 4.06
C ALA A 68 -0.40 -18.84 3.74
N VAL A 69 -1.10 -19.73 3.05
CA VAL A 69 -0.54 -21.00 2.55
C VAL A 69 -0.21 -20.87 1.07
N ARG A 70 1.05 -21.17 0.68
CA ARG A 70 1.49 -21.13 -0.71
C ARG A 70 0.72 -22.14 -1.56
N ASP A 71 0.16 -21.66 -2.69
CA ASP A 71 -0.57 -22.44 -3.69
C ASP A 71 -1.76 -23.24 -3.13
N ALA A 72 -2.37 -22.75 -2.02
CA ALA A 72 -3.57 -23.34 -1.47
C ALA A 72 -4.72 -23.31 -2.49
N GLU A 73 -5.64 -24.28 -2.40
CA GLU A 73 -6.83 -24.32 -3.25
C GLU A 73 -7.73 -23.10 -2.97
N PRO A 74 -8.03 -22.26 -3.99
CA PRO A 74 -8.83 -21.08 -3.80
C PRO A 74 -10.31 -21.42 -3.56
N LEU A 75 -10.96 -20.64 -2.72
CA LEU A 75 -12.42 -20.65 -2.60
C LEU A 75 -13.03 -20.25 -3.95
N PRO A 76 -13.97 -21.05 -4.51
CA PRO A 76 -14.59 -20.74 -5.79
C PRO A 76 -15.59 -19.59 -5.68
N GLY A 77 -15.86 -18.96 -6.82
CA GLY A 77 -16.87 -17.91 -7.00
C GLY A 77 -16.26 -16.52 -7.23
N PRO A 78 -17.04 -15.62 -7.87
CA PRO A 78 -16.59 -14.27 -8.14
C PRO A 78 -16.52 -13.46 -6.85
N LEU A 79 -15.31 -13.02 -6.50
CA LEU A 79 -15.02 -12.26 -5.28
C LEU A 79 -14.62 -10.82 -5.62
N PRO A 80 -14.81 -9.85 -4.70
CA PRO A 80 -14.28 -8.51 -4.88
C PRO A 80 -12.75 -8.54 -4.96
N LEU A 81 -12.19 -7.61 -5.75
CA LEU A 81 -10.75 -7.43 -5.95
C LEU A 81 -10.25 -6.18 -5.24
N VAL A 82 -9.11 -6.28 -4.58
CA VAL A 82 -8.30 -5.12 -4.19
C VAL A 82 -6.95 -5.21 -4.89
N VAL A 83 -6.59 -4.18 -5.66
CA VAL A 83 -5.22 -4.05 -6.20
C VAL A 83 -4.38 -3.24 -5.23
N PHE A 84 -3.19 -3.75 -4.90
CA PHE A 84 -2.26 -3.07 -3.99
C PHE A 84 -0.98 -2.65 -4.73
N SER A 85 -0.56 -1.40 -4.56
CA SER A 85 0.65 -0.82 -5.15
C SER A 85 1.68 -0.45 -4.08
N HIS A 86 2.90 -0.99 -4.18
CA HIS A 86 3.99 -0.73 -3.23
C HIS A 86 4.57 0.69 -3.35
N GLY A 87 5.32 1.14 -2.34
CA GLY A 87 6.06 2.40 -2.32
C GLY A 87 7.24 2.42 -3.29
N PHE A 88 7.94 3.57 -3.35
CA PHE A 88 9.17 3.69 -4.13
C PHE A 88 10.24 2.73 -3.60
N GLY A 89 10.81 1.91 -4.48
CA GLY A 89 11.80 0.91 -4.08
C GLY A 89 11.26 -0.21 -3.18
N GLY A 90 9.92 -0.37 -3.09
CA GLY A 90 9.28 -1.50 -2.41
C GLY A 90 9.22 -2.75 -3.29
N ASP A 91 8.36 -3.68 -2.93
CA ASP A 91 8.03 -4.86 -3.70
C ASP A 91 6.58 -5.29 -3.48
N ARG A 92 6.07 -6.23 -4.28
CA ARG A 92 4.71 -6.74 -4.22
C ARG A 92 4.30 -7.34 -2.86
N ARG A 93 5.25 -7.62 -1.96
CA ARG A 93 5.03 -8.18 -0.61
C ARG A 93 5.31 -7.18 0.51
N GLN A 94 5.25 -5.89 0.21
CA GLN A 94 5.56 -4.83 1.18
C GLN A 94 4.61 -4.80 2.37
N THR A 95 3.33 -5.19 2.20
CA THR A 95 2.25 -5.01 3.19
C THR A 95 1.40 -6.28 3.27
N THR A 96 2.06 -7.42 3.52
CA THR A 96 1.40 -8.74 3.51
C THR A 96 0.38 -8.89 4.63
N HIS A 97 0.59 -8.24 5.79
CA HIS A 97 -0.35 -8.28 6.93
C HIS A 97 -1.75 -7.78 6.53
N LEU A 98 -1.84 -6.76 5.68
CA LEU A 98 -3.10 -6.21 5.19
C LEU A 98 -3.68 -7.07 4.06
N CYS A 99 -2.84 -7.54 3.13
CA CYS A 99 -3.27 -8.37 2.01
C CYS A 99 -3.85 -9.71 2.48
N THR A 100 -3.20 -10.37 3.44
CA THR A 100 -3.69 -11.63 4.03
C THR A 100 -4.95 -11.42 4.88
N HIS A 101 -5.08 -10.26 5.53
CA HIS A 101 -6.28 -9.89 6.27
C HIS A 101 -7.48 -9.75 5.32
N TRP A 102 -7.37 -8.99 4.24
CA TRP A 102 -8.43 -8.88 3.22
C TRP A 102 -8.78 -10.23 2.61
N ALA A 103 -7.77 -11.05 2.28
CA ALA A 103 -8.01 -12.40 1.77
C ALA A 103 -8.84 -13.24 2.75
N SER A 104 -8.53 -13.18 4.05
CA SER A 104 -9.30 -13.91 5.07
C SER A 104 -10.76 -13.45 5.17
N HIS A 105 -11.07 -12.24 4.72
CA HIS A 105 -12.42 -11.66 4.66
C HIS A 105 -13.10 -11.82 3.29
N GLY A 106 -12.57 -12.66 2.40
CA GLY A 106 -13.24 -12.99 1.14
C GLY A 106 -12.90 -12.05 -0.02
N TYR A 107 -11.75 -11.41 0.00
CA TYR A 107 -11.22 -10.64 -1.12
C TYR A 107 -10.18 -11.43 -1.91
N ARG A 108 -10.12 -11.23 -3.21
CA ARG A 108 -8.90 -11.44 -3.97
C ARG A 108 -8.07 -10.17 -3.92
N VAL A 109 -6.78 -10.32 -3.62
CA VAL A 109 -5.85 -9.18 -3.53
C VAL A 109 -4.71 -9.43 -4.51
N ALA A 110 -4.42 -8.47 -5.38
CA ALA A 110 -3.33 -8.57 -6.34
C ALA A 110 -2.35 -7.42 -6.15
N SER A 111 -1.09 -7.73 -5.87
CA SER A 111 -0.03 -6.74 -5.75
C SER A 111 1.09 -7.05 -6.74
N MET A 112 1.46 -6.07 -7.56
CA MET A 112 2.49 -6.23 -8.58
C MET A 112 3.82 -5.62 -8.15
N ASP A 113 4.92 -6.17 -8.66
CA ASP A 113 6.17 -5.44 -8.75
C ASP A 113 6.08 -4.44 -9.91
N HIS A 114 6.24 -3.17 -9.62
CA HIS A 114 6.45 -2.16 -10.65
C HIS A 114 7.89 -2.27 -11.16
N VAL A 115 8.08 -3.07 -12.20
CA VAL A 115 9.40 -3.37 -12.78
C VAL A 115 10.14 -2.09 -13.14
N GLY A 116 11.40 -2.00 -12.75
CA GLY A 116 12.22 -0.79 -12.82
C GLY A 116 12.16 0.08 -11.56
N ASN A 117 11.18 -0.14 -10.66
CA ASN A 117 11.02 0.63 -9.43
C ASN A 117 10.92 -0.25 -8.16
N THR A 118 11.46 -1.45 -8.18
CA THR A 118 11.57 -2.32 -7.00
C THR A 118 12.86 -2.06 -6.22
N GLY A 119 12.94 -2.59 -4.99
CA GLY A 119 14.18 -2.54 -4.20
C GLY A 119 15.37 -3.19 -4.90
N ALA A 120 15.13 -4.27 -5.65
CA ALA A 120 16.15 -4.92 -6.47
C ALA A 120 16.62 -4.01 -7.63
N ASP A 121 15.69 -3.30 -8.29
CA ASP A 121 16.01 -2.35 -9.36
C ASP A 121 16.80 -1.16 -8.81
N MET A 122 16.40 -0.62 -7.64
CA MET A 122 17.12 0.48 -6.98
C MET A 122 18.55 0.06 -6.59
N LEU A 123 18.73 -1.15 -6.09
CA LEU A 123 20.05 -1.69 -5.79
C LEU A 123 20.90 -1.85 -7.06
N ALA A 124 20.31 -2.36 -8.15
CA ALA A 124 20.98 -2.50 -9.43
C ALA A 124 21.42 -1.13 -10.00
N MET A 125 20.55 -0.12 -9.92
CA MET A 125 20.89 1.26 -10.31
C MET A 125 22.03 1.82 -9.47
N ALA A 126 21.98 1.65 -8.14
CA ALA A 126 23.02 2.15 -7.24
C ALA A 126 24.40 1.52 -7.49
N THR A 127 24.44 0.24 -7.92
CA THR A 127 25.68 -0.49 -8.21
C THR A 127 26.11 -0.38 -9.66
N GLY A 128 25.19 -0.16 -10.60
CA GLY A 128 25.45 -0.02 -12.03
C GLY A 128 25.78 1.40 -12.52
N GLY A 129 25.72 2.37 -11.62
CA GLY A 129 25.88 3.80 -11.92
C GLY A 129 24.54 4.55 -11.99
N ALA A 130 24.59 5.83 -11.66
CA ALA A 130 23.39 6.69 -11.70
C ALA A 130 22.82 6.76 -13.13
N PRO A 131 21.50 6.79 -13.33
CA PRO A 131 20.92 6.97 -14.65
C PRO A 131 21.36 8.30 -15.26
N ALA A 132 21.57 8.29 -16.57
CA ALA A 132 22.00 9.48 -17.31
C ALA A 132 20.97 10.64 -17.22
N ASP A 133 19.68 10.30 -17.07
CA ASP A 133 18.59 11.24 -16.87
C ASP A 133 17.62 10.73 -15.79
N PRO A 134 17.83 11.13 -14.52
CA PRO A 134 16.95 10.77 -13.42
C PRO A 134 15.50 11.26 -13.59
N ARG A 135 15.32 12.38 -14.31
CA ARG A 135 14.00 12.93 -14.58
C ARG A 135 13.20 12.05 -15.55
N ALA A 136 13.82 11.62 -16.63
CA ALA A 136 13.19 10.68 -17.56
C ALA A 136 12.82 9.36 -16.89
N VAL A 137 13.64 8.87 -15.96
CA VAL A 137 13.31 7.68 -15.14
C VAL A 137 12.06 7.92 -14.30
N MET A 138 11.96 9.07 -13.61
CA MET A 138 10.78 9.41 -12.82
C MET A 138 9.52 9.57 -13.68
N GLU A 139 9.62 10.24 -14.82
CA GLU A 139 8.52 10.37 -15.78
C GLU A 139 8.05 8.99 -16.28
N GLY A 140 8.98 8.05 -16.49
CA GLY A 140 8.67 6.64 -16.79
C GLY A 140 7.87 5.98 -15.67
N PHE A 141 8.28 6.13 -14.41
CA PHE A 141 7.53 5.56 -13.27
C PHE A 141 6.13 6.15 -13.14
N LEU A 142 5.97 7.46 -13.33
CA LEU A 142 4.67 8.13 -13.28
C LEU A 142 3.71 7.65 -14.39
N ALA A 143 4.25 7.31 -15.56
CA ALA A 143 3.47 6.76 -16.67
C ALA A 143 3.12 5.28 -16.46
N ASP A 144 4.11 4.48 -16.05
CA ASP A 144 4.01 3.02 -16.00
C ASP A 144 3.14 2.53 -14.84
N ARG A 145 3.28 3.10 -13.63
CA ARG A 145 2.62 2.57 -12.44
C ARG A 145 1.09 2.51 -12.52
N PRO A 146 0.37 3.56 -12.96
CA PRO A 146 -1.08 3.46 -13.14
C PRO A 146 -1.47 2.49 -14.27
N ALA A 147 -0.65 2.39 -15.31
CA ALA A 147 -0.88 1.46 -16.42
C ALA A 147 -0.65 0.00 -15.98
N ASP A 148 0.36 -0.27 -15.12
CA ASP A 148 0.59 -1.58 -14.51
C ASP A 148 -0.62 -2.00 -13.65
N ALA A 149 -1.15 -1.08 -12.82
CA ALA A 149 -2.30 -1.36 -11.98
C ALA A 149 -3.56 -1.68 -12.81
N SER A 150 -3.85 -0.91 -13.85
CA SER A 150 -4.97 -1.19 -14.76
C SER A 150 -4.79 -2.51 -15.51
N PHE A 151 -3.58 -2.82 -15.96
CA PHE A 151 -3.27 -4.10 -16.60
C PHE A 151 -3.46 -5.29 -15.63
N VAL A 152 -3.08 -5.14 -14.37
CA VAL A 152 -3.32 -6.17 -13.34
C VAL A 152 -4.83 -6.38 -13.12
N ILE A 153 -5.64 -5.33 -13.17
CA ILE A 153 -7.12 -5.46 -13.14
C ILE A 153 -7.62 -6.25 -14.36
N ASP A 154 -7.13 -5.96 -15.56
CA ASP A 154 -7.49 -6.70 -16.78
C ASP A 154 -7.21 -8.19 -16.62
N ARG A 155 -6.00 -8.54 -16.20
CA ARG A 155 -5.59 -9.94 -16.01
C ARG A 155 -6.33 -10.65 -14.87
N ALA A 156 -6.59 -9.93 -13.77
CA ALA A 156 -7.35 -10.49 -12.66
C ALA A 156 -8.79 -10.84 -13.07
N LEU A 157 -9.44 -10.01 -13.89
CA LEU A 157 -10.76 -10.28 -14.43
C LEU A 157 -10.78 -11.48 -15.39
N GLU A 158 -9.69 -11.73 -16.09
CA GLU A 158 -9.58 -12.85 -17.02
C GLU A 158 -9.24 -14.18 -16.32
N GLU A 159 -8.46 -14.15 -15.21
CA GLU A 159 -7.84 -15.36 -14.66
C GLU A 159 -8.23 -15.70 -13.22
N LEU A 160 -8.80 -14.76 -12.44
CA LEU A 160 -8.93 -14.93 -10.99
C LEU A 160 -10.37 -15.04 -10.46
N ASP A 161 -11.37 -15.20 -11.29
CA ASP A 161 -12.77 -15.26 -10.86
C ASP A 161 -13.14 -14.07 -9.96
N VAL A 162 -13.01 -12.86 -10.52
CA VAL A 162 -13.24 -11.57 -9.87
C VAL A 162 -14.61 -11.01 -10.30
N ASP A 163 -15.31 -10.37 -9.35
CA ASP A 163 -16.49 -9.57 -9.65
C ASP A 163 -16.09 -8.19 -10.21
N ALA A 164 -16.34 -7.97 -11.49
CA ALA A 164 -16.00 -6.74 -12.21
C ALA A 164 -16.69 -5.48 -11.64
N GLY A 165 -17.77 -5.63 -10.89
CA GLY A 165 -18.49 -4.53 -10.23
C GLY A 165 -17.88 -4.12 -8.88
N ARG A 166 -16.92 -4.90 -8.33
CA ARG A 166 -16.41 -4.77 -6.97
C ARG A 166 -14.89 -4.71 -6.92
N ILE A 167 -14.31 -3.65 -7.49
CA ILE A 167 -12.86 -3.44 -7.59
C ILE A 167 -12.46 -2.22 -6.76
N GLY A 168 -11.54 -2.42 -5.82
CA GLY A 168 -10.87 -1.39 -5.02
C GLY A 168 -9.39 -1.31 -5.33
N ILE A 169 -8.77 -0.21 -4.92
CA ILE A 169 -7.33 -0.01 -5.04
C ILE A 169 -6.75 0.59 -3.78
N SER A 170 -5.56 0.15 -3.40
CA SER A 170 -4.79 0.68 -2.28
C SER A 170 -3.31 0.72 -2.62
N GLY A 171 -2.55 1.46 -1.82
CA GLY A 171 -1.10 1.48 -1.96
C GLY A 171 -0.45 2.47 -1.03
N HIS A 172 0.82 2.23 -0.73
CA HIS A 172 1.60 3.02 0.21
C HIS A 172 2.53 3.99 -0.51
N SER A 173 2.67 5.22 -0.01
CA SER A 173 3.66 6.19 -0.48
C SER A 173 3.48 6.50 -1.99
N PHE A 174 4.44 6.19 -2.83
CA PHE A 174 4.29 6.24 -4.29
C PHE A 174 3.16 5.31 -4.79
N GLY A 175 2.91 4.19 -4.11
CA GLY A 175 1.74 3.35 -4.36
C GLY A 175 0.43 4.05 -4.02
N GLY A 176 0.40 4.90 -3.02
CA GLY A 176 -0.74 5.77 -2.72
C GLY A 176 -0.99 6.82 -3.82
N TRP A 177 0.06 7.40 -4.37
CA TRP A 177 0.00 8.22 -5.59
C TRP A 177 -0.57 7.40 -6.76
N THR A 178 -0.05 6.18 -6.97
CA THR A 178 -0.54 5.25 -7.99
C THR A 178 -2.03 4.94 -7.80
N THR A 179 -2.46 4.74 -6.55
CA THR A 179 -3.87 4.55 -6.18
C THR A 179 -4.75 5.68 -6.71
N LEU A 180 -4.40 6.92 -6.42
CA LEU A 180 -5.16 8.11 -6.86
C LEU A 180 -5.09 8.30 -8.38
N ALA A 181 -3.92 8.13 -8.98
CA ALA A 181 -3.71 8.29 -10.42
C ALA A 181 -4.45 7.21 -11.23
N THR A 182 -4.49 5.96 -10.74
CA THR A 182 -5.24 4.87 -11.37
C THR A 182 -6.74 5.12 -11.25
N THR A 183 -7.21 5.59 -10.09
CA THR A 183 -8.63 5.94 -9.88
C THR A 183 -9.13 7.00 -10.87
N ALA A 184 -8.29 7.94 -11.26
CA ALA A 184 -8.60 8.95 -12.28
C ALA A 184 -8.81 8.35 -13.68
N ARG A 185 -8.11 7.25 -14.00
CA ARG A 185 -8.03 6.69 -15.36
C ARG A 185 -8.85 5.43 -15.58
N ASP A 186 -9.12 4.69 -14.51
CA ASP A 186 -9.80 3.39 -14.56
C ASP A 186 -11.18 3.46 -13.89
N GLU A 187 -12.23 3.46 -14.71
CA GLU A 187 -13.61 3.62 -14.25
C GLU A 187 -14.15 2.41 -13.48
N ARG A 188 -13.43 1.29 -13.46
CA ARG A 188 -13.81 0.08 -12.72
C ARG A 188 -13.59 0.20 -11.22
N ILE A 189 -12.72 1.13 -10.78
CA ILE A 189 -12.40 1.32 -9.36
C ILE A 189 -13.60 1.96 -8.64
N ARG A 190 -14.04 1.33 -7.54
CA ARG A 190 -15.18 1.74 -6.73
C ARG A 190 -14.82 2.32 -5.37
N ALA A 191 -13.63 2.00 -4.86
CA ALA A 191 -13.12 2.50 -3.58
C ALA A 191 -11.60 2.66 -3.66
N ALA A 192 -11.04 3.69 -3.02
CA ALA A 192 -9.61 3.95 -2.96
C ALA A 192 -9.14 4.13 -1.51
N LEU A 193 -8.00 3.50 -1.17
CA LEU A 193 -7.39 3.54 0.16
C LEU A 193 -5.91 3.91 0.04
N PRO A 194 -5.56 5.18 -0.18
CA PRO A 194 -4.17 5.62 -0.19
C PRO A 194 -3.60 5.66 1.24
N LEU A 195 -2.42 5.02 1.40
CA LEU A 195 -1.67 4.94 2.66
C LEU A 195 -0.46 5.87 2.56
N ALA A 196 -0.40 6.92 3.39
CA ALA A 196 0.63 7.95 3.36
C ALA A 196 1.05 8.33 1.92
N PRO A 197 0.12 8.76 1.04
CA PRO A 197 0.36 8.86 -0.40
C PRO A 197 1.29 10.01 -0.76
N ALA A 198 2.17 9.79 -1.74
CA ALA A 198 2.87 10.89 -2.41
C ALA A 198 1.88 11.77 -3.23
N GLY A 199 2.27 13.00 -3.56
CA GLY A 199 1.47 13.92 -4.38
C GLY A 199 0.90 15.12 -3.64
N GLY A 200 1.13 15.24 -2.34
CA GLY A 200 0.83 16.44 -1.56
C GLY A 200 1.76 17.61 -1.92
N ARG A 201 1.25 18.82 -1.86
CA ARG A 201 2.02 20.06 -2.04
C ARG A 201 2.38 20.62 -0.69
N THR A 202 3.67 20.89 -0.47
CA THR A 202 4.11 21.60 0.73
C THR A 202 4.84 22.87 0.32
N PRO A 203 4.72 23.98 1.06
CA PRO A 203 5.44 25.21 0.77
C PRO A 203 6.96 25.05 0.80
N LEU A 204 7.45 24.01 1.47
CA LEU A 204 8.87 23.73 1.69
C LEU A 204 9.38 22.57 0.80
N ALA A 205 8.55 22.01 -0.10
CA ALA A 205 9.01 20.97 -1.00
C ALA A 205 10.07 21.57 -1.96
N PRO A 206 11.33 21.14 -1.87
CA PRO A 206 12.34 21.57 -2.83
C PRO A 206 11.95 21.07 -4.23
N PRO A 207 12.49 21.69 -5.30
CA PRO A 207 12.41 21.09 -6.62
C PRO A 207 12.97 19.67 -6.57
N GLY A 208 12.16 18.68 -6.93
CA GLY A 208 12.55 17.27 -6.84
C GLY A 208 11.35 16.32 -7.03
N PRO A 209 11.55 15.01 -6.84
CA PRO A 209 10.55 13.97 -7.13
C PRO A 209 9.17 14.22 -6.51
N SER A 210 9.12 14.76 -5.30
CA SER A 210 7.84 15.06 -4.60
C SER A 210 7.04 16.14 -5.31
N GLY A 211 7.70 17.20 -5.82
CA GLY A 211 7.05 18.27 -6.58
C GLY A 211 6.58 17.79 -7.95
N GLU A 212 7.36 16.94 -8.61
CA GLU A 212 7.00 16.30 -9.87
C GLU A 212 5.79 15.38 -9.70
N MET A 213 5.75 14.56 -8.65
CA MET A 213 4.60 13.71 -8.30
C MET A 213 3.33 14.54 -8.05
N ALA A 214 3.45 15.67 -7.33
CA ALA A 214 2.31 16.54 -7.05
C ALA A 214 1.77 17.21 -8.31
N GLY A 215 2.66 17.60 -9.24
CA GLY A 215 2.30 18.21 -10.53
C GLY A 215 1.71 17.23 -11.54
N ALA A 216 2.16 15.97 -11.49
CA ALA A 216 1.74 14.92 -12.43
C ALA A 216 0.50 14.13 -11.96
N LEU A 217 0.02 14.34 -10.73
CA LEU A 217 -1.12 13.60 -10.20
C LEU A 217 -2.43 14.08 -10.85
N PRO A 218 -3.12 13.24 -11.65
CA PRO A 218 -4.41 13.57 -12.22
C PRO A 218 -5.48 13.48 -11.12
N LEU A 219 -6.19 14.57 -10.88
CA LEU A 219 -7.31 14.66 -9.94
C LEU A 219 -8.58 15.18 -10.63
N ASP A 220 -8.68 15.02 -11.93
CA ASP A 220 -9.82 15.39 -12.78
C ASP A 220 -10.80 14.22 -12.97
N TRP A 221 -11.16 13.56 -11.87
CA TRP A 221 -12.03 12.37 -11.90
C TRP A 221 -13.41 12.69 -12.44
N THR A 222 -13.91 11.84 -13.31
CA THR A 222 -15.23 11.98 -13.93
C THR A 222 -16.37 11.47 -13.04
N ARG A 223 -16.04 10.77 -11.95
CA ARG A 223 -17.02 10.17 -11.03
C ARG A 223 -16.56 10.30 -9.57
N PRO A 224 -17.51 10.38 -8.61
CA PRO A 224 -17.16 10.34 -7.21
C PRO A 224 -16.75 8.91 -6.82
N VAL A 225 -15.50 8.74 -6.32
CA VAL A 225 -15.02 7.49 -5.71
C VAL A 225 -14.74 7.79 -4.24
N PRO A 226 -15.29 7.00 -3.30
CA PRO A 226 -14.97 7.18 -1.90
C PRO A 226 -13.50 6.87 -1.62
N VAL A 227 -12.85 7.77 -0.88
CA VAL A 227 -11.43 7.70 -0.54
C VAL A 227 -11.24 7.80 0.97
N LEU A 228 -10.55 6.84 1.53
CA LEU A 228 -10.07 6.88 2.92
C LEU A 228 -8.55 7.03 2.92
N PHE A 229 -8.06 8.19 3.37
CA PHE A 229 -6.63 8.41 3.60
C PHE A 229 -6.25 7.90 4.99
N LEU A 230 -5.24 7.04 5.09
CA LEU A 230 -4.58 6.71 6.34
C LEU A 230 -3.18 7.27 6.29
N VAL A 231 -2.85 8.16 7.21
CA VAL A 231 -1.60 8.93 7.22
C VAL A 231 -0.94 8.91 8.59
N ALA A 232 0.31 9.37 8.70
CA ALA A 232 1.11 9.32 9.91
C ALA A 232 1.50 10.71 10.39
N GLU A 233 1.47 10.93 11.72
CA GLU A 233 1.72 12.24 12.33
C GLU A 233 3.13 12.76 12.10
N HIS A 234 4.13 11.88 12.18
CA HIS A 234 5.55 12.23 12.10
C HIS A 234 6.19 11.83 10.78
N ASP A 235 5.38 11.68 9.72
CA ASP A 235 5.92 11.40 8.38
C ASP A 235 6.80 12.56 7.90
N THR A 236 8.11 12.35 7.95
CA THR A 236 9.10 13.33 7.51
C THR A 236 9.34 13.30 6.00
N LEU A 237 9.00 12.20 5.34
CA LEU A 237 9.09 12.06 3.88
C LEU A 237 7.92 12.75 3.18
N LEU A 238 6.72 12.59 3.71
CA LEU A 238 5.47 13.11 3.17
C LEU A 238 4.65 13.80 4.27
N PRO A 239 5.03 15.02 4.68
CA PRO A 239 4.48 15.70 5.84
C PRO A 239 2.97 15.90 5.80
N LEU A 240 2.34 15.90 6.98
CA LEU A 240 0.89 15.98 7.18
C LEU A 240 0.22 17.17 6.47
N ASP A 241 0.90 18.31 6.36
CA ASP A 241 0.38 19.47 5.63
C ASP A 241 0.21 19.17 4.12
N GLY A 242 1.13 18.39 3.56
CA GLY A 242 0.99 17.89 2.18
C GLY A 242 -0.18 16.91 2.04
N MET A 243 -0.45 16.11 3.06
CA MET A 243 -1.61 15.21 3.07
C MET A 243 -2.92 15.99 3.13
N ARG A 244 -3.01 17.03 3.97
CA ARG A 244 -4.19 17.91 4.02
C ARG A 244 -4.45 18.60 2.68
N ASP A 245 -3.40 19.13 2.02
CA ASP A 245 -3.52 19.69 0.66
C ASP A 245 -4.03 18.65 -0.33
N LEU A 246 -3.49 17.44 -0.31
CA LEU A 246 -3.88 16.36 -1.22
C LEU A 246 -5.34 15.94 -1.01
N MET A 247 -5.77 15.79 0.24
CA MET A 247 -7.15 15.47 0.59
C MET A 247 -8.13 16.55 0.09
N GLN A 248 -7.80 17.84 0.25
CA GLN A 248 -8.62 18.96 -0.22
C GLN A 248 -8.76 18.99 -1.75
N ARG A 249 -7.74 18.53 -2.48
CA ARG A 249 -7.75 18.48 -3.94
C ARG A 249 -8.36 17.21 -4.51
N THR A 250 -8.45 16.14 -3.72
CA THR A 250 -8.98 14.85 -4.18
C THR A 250 -10.48 14.93 -4.39
N PRO A 251 -11.00 14.58 -5.59
CA PRO A 251 -12.42 14.61 -5.87
C PRO A 251 -13.19 13.52 -5.11
N GLY A 252 -14.47 13.80 -4.81
CA GLY A 252 -15.39 12.81 -4.24
C GLY A 252 -15.48 12.84 -2.72
N PRO A 253 -16.13 11.83 -2.13
CA PRO A 253 -16.18 11.68 -0.68
C PRO A 253 -14.81 11.30 -0.14
N VAL A 254 -14.16 12.22 0.57
CA VAL A 254 -12.83 12.03 1.17
C VAL A 254 -12.94 12.02 2.67
N ARG A 255 -12.26 11.08 3.30
CA ARG A 255 -12.04 11.01 4.73
C ARG A 255 -10.57 10.77 5.02
N GLY A 256 -10.05 11.32 6.11
CA GLY A 256 -8.66 11.15 6.54
C GLY A 256 -8.56 10.72 7.99
N VAL A 257 -7.64 9.81 8.29
CA VAL A 257 -7.30 9.39 9.64
C VAL A 257 -5.78 9.43 9.79
N ASN A 258 -5.33 10.19 10.79
CA ASN A 258 -3.94 10.38 11.13
C ASN A 258 -3.58 9.50 12.33
N LEU A 259 -2.69 8.54 12.14
CA LEU A 259 -2.13 7.71 13.21
C LEU A 259 -1.13 8.55 14.02
N LYS A 260 -1.39 8.66 15.33
CA LYS A 260 -0.53 9.43 16.23
C LYS A 260 0.76 8.66 16.53
N ASP A 261 1.84 9.42 16.76
CA ASP A 261 3.17 8.87 17.02
C ASP A 261 3.67 7.85 15.99
N ALA A 262 3.22 7.97 14.72
CA ALA A 262 3.63 7.12 13.61
C ALA A 262 4.48 7.88 12.59
N ASP A 263 5.28 7.15 11.82
CA ASP A 263 6.11 7.64 10.72
C ASP A 263 5.71 6.91 9.41
N HIS A 264 6.30 7.33 8.32
CA HIS A 264 6.06 6.83 6.95
C HIS A 264 6.03 5.31 6.82
N PHE A 265 6.89 4.59 7.52
CA PHE A 265 7.04 3.13 7.40
C PHE A 265 6.03 2.32 8.21
N HIS A 266 5.15 2.96 8.99
CA HIS A 266 4.07 2.27 9.72
C HIS A 266 3.05 1.58 8.80
N PHE A 267 3.07 1.87 7.50
CA PHE A 267 2.22 1.24 6.49
C PHE A 267 2.87 0.06 5.77
N CYS A 268 4.02 -0.42 6.28
CA CYS A 268 4.76 -1.57 5.75
C CYS A 268 4.74 -2.75 6.73
N ASP A 269 5.11 -3.93 6.28
CA ASP A 269 5.42 -5.05 7.18
C ASP A 269 6.69 -4.75 7.99
N ARG A 270 6.77 -5.27 9.21
CA ARG A 270 7.97 -5.16 10.07
C ARG A 270 8.40 -3.72 10.28
N VAL A 271 7.47 -2.90 10.74
CA VAL A 271 7.57 -1.44 10.84
C VAL A 271 8.91 -0.98 11.43
N GLU A 272 9.24 -1.45 12.63
CA GLU A 272 10.44 -1.00 13.36
C GLU A 272 11.71 -1.35 12.59
N GLN A 273 11.78 -2.57 12.04
CA GLN A 273 12.95 -3.03 11.30
C GLN A 273 13.14 -2.25 9.99
N VAL A 274 12.05 -2.02 9.24
CA VAL A 274 12.11 -1.29 7.96
C VAL A 274 12.44 0.17 8.21
N HIS A 275 11.84 0.79 9.22
CA HIS A 275 12.09 2.16 9.64
C HIS A 275 13.56 2.39 10.01
N ASP A 276 14.10 1.58 10.94
CA ASP A 276 15.49 1.71 11.41
C ASP A 276 16.50 1.42 10.29
N MET A 277 16.21 0.42 9.45
CA MET A 277 17.03 0.13 8.27
C MET A 277 17.07 1.32 7.30
N PHE A 278 15.92 1.94 7.01
CA PHE A 278 15.86 3.12 6.13
C PHE A 278 16.63 4.29 6.74
N LYS A 279 16.48 4.54 8.04
CA LYS A 279 17.20 5.62 8.74
C LYS A 279 18.71 5.44 8.64
N VAL A 280 19.23 4.23 8.86
CA VAL A 280 20.66 3.91 8.75
C VAL A 280 21.16 4.00 7.31
N MET A 281 20.46 3.39 6.36
CA MET A 281 20.82 3.43 4.93
C MET A 281 20.71 4.85 4.37
N GLY A 282 19.65 5.57 4.70
CA GLY A 282 19.42 6.94 4.26
C GLY A 282 20.53 7.89 4.73
N ALA A 283 20.99 7.76 5.97
CA ALA A 283 22.14 8.52 6.49
C ALA A 283 23.42 8.21 5.71
N THR A 284 23.64 6.95 5.35
CA THR A 284 24.81 6.53 4.55
C THR A 284 24.76 7.10 3.14
N ILE A 285 23.61 7.04 2.48
CA ILE A 285 23.38 7.57 1.13
C ILE A 285 23.50 9.10 1.14
N ALA A 286 22.87 9.79 2.09
CA ALA A 286 22.96 11.23 2.25
C ALA A 286 24.42 11.70 2.43
N GLY A 287 25.21 10.98 3.23
CA GLY A 287 26.64 11.25 3.40
C GLY A 287 27.47 11.04 2.12
N ALA A 288 27.11 10.04 1.30
CA ALA A 288 27.81 9.75 0.05
C ALA A 288 27.40 10.70 -1.11
N THR A 289 26.19 11.25 -1.09
CA THR A 289 25.65 12.14 -2.12
C THR A 289 25.79 13.64 -1.78
N ALA A 290 26.33 13.98 -0.63
CA ALA A 290 26.59 15.35 -0.22
C ALA A 290 27.56 16.03 -1.22
N GLY A 291 27.00 16.73 -2.22
CA GLY A 291 27.72 17.42 -3.30
C GLY A 291 27.39 16.92 -4.72
N GLY A 292 26.53 15.94 -4.91
CA GLY A 292 26.27 15.27 -6.20
C GLY A 292 24.91 15.55 -6.88
N GLY A 293 24.14 16.57 -6.49
CA GLY A 293 22.95 17.00 -7.23
C GLY A 293 21.69 16.11 -7.08
N GLY A 294 21.71 15.10 -6.22
CA GLY A 294 20.52 14.34 -5.82
C GLY A 294 19.68 15.07 -4.74
N PRO A 295 18.48 14.55 -4.39
CA PRO A 295 17.69 15.15 -3.32
C PRO A 295 18.47 15.11 -2.00
N ASP A 296 18.54 16.24 -1.31
CA ASP A 296 19.15 16.29 0.03
C ASP A 296 18.24 15.63 1.07
N LEU A 297 18.44 14.37 1.31
CA LEU A 297 17.74 13.62 2.35
C LEU A 297 18.35 13.82 3.75
N THR A 298 19.47 14.54 3.89
CA THR A 298 20.17 14.70 5.16
C THR A 298 19.28 15.30 6.23
N GLY A 299 18.56 16.37 5.90
CA GLY A 299 17.62 17.02 6.83
C GLY A 299 16.41 16.14 7.17
N VAL A 300 15.89 15.42 6.19
CA VAL A 300 14.76 14.49 6.37
C VAL A 300 15.15 13.36 7.32
N ILE A 301 16.27 12.68 7.06
CA ILE A 301 16.76 11.58 7.89
C ILE A 301 17.10 12.05 9.31
N ALA A 302 17.70 13.24 9.44
CA ALA A 302 18.02 13.81 10.75
C ALA A 302 16.77 14.16 11.58
N ALA A 303 15.66 14.52 10.92
CA ALA A 303 14.39 14.82 11.56
C ALA A 303 13.56 13.59 11.92
N MET A 304 13.86 12.41 11.34
CA MET A 304 13.17 11.17 11.68
C MET A 304 13.39 10.77 13.13
N LYS A 305 12.32 10.50 13.85
CA LYS A 305 12.37 9.88 15.18
C LYS A 305 13.00 8.49 15.11
N GLY A 306 13.49 7.94 16.21
CA GLY A 306 13.83 6.52 16.31
C GLY A 306 12.55 5.67 16.43
N SER A 307 12.57 4.42 15.98
CA SER A 307 11.41 3.52 16.10
C SER A 307 10.90 3.39 17.54
N ALA A 308 11.80 3.43 18.53
CA ALA A 308 11.44 3.38 19.96
C ALA A 308 10.72 4.65 20.49
N GLU A 309 10.70 5.75 19.73
CA GLU A 309 10.01 7.01 20.06
C GLU A 309 8.63 7.10 19.37
N LEU A 310 8.29 6.09 18.58
CA LEU A 310 7.06 6.00 17.80
C LEU A 310 6.12 4.95 18.40
N CYS A 311 4.87 4.94 17.96
CA CYS A 311 3.94 3.90 18.36
C CYS A 311 4.39 2.53 17.80
N PRO A 312 4.05 1.41 18.48
CA PRO A 312 4.34 0.09 17.95
C PRO A 312 3.67 -0.17 16.59
N GLY A 313 4.33 -0.94 15.71
CA GLY A 313 3.79 -1.31 14.41
C GLY A 313 2.40 -1.98 14.45
N ASP A 314 2.10 -2.71 15.53
CA ASP A 314 0.80 -3.34 15.75
C ASP A 314 -0.36 -2.34 15.82
N HIS A 315 -0.10 -1.08 16.24
CA HIS A 315 -1.11 -0.02 16.21
C HIS A 315 -1.48 0.34 14.77
N ALA A 316 -0.47 0.41 13.89
CA ALA A 316 -0.71 0.63 12.47
C ALA A 316 -1.44 -0.55 11.83
N TYR A 317 -1.05 -1.79 12.16
CA TYR A 317 -1.76 -2.98 11.65
C TYR A 317 -3.22 -3.00 12.08
N THR A 318 -3.52 -2.68 13.34
CA THR A 318 -4.89 -2.54 13.82
C THR A 318 -5.68 -1.49 13.03
N LEU A 319 -5.09 -0.31 12.82
CA LEU A 319 -5.70 0.76 12.02
C LEU A 319 -5.98 0.30 10.58
N LEU A 320 -4.95 -0.23 9.90
CA LEU A 320 -5.04 -0.60 8.48
C LEU A 320 -6.02 -1.74 8.25
N GLN A 321 -5.93 -2.80 9.05
CA GLN A 321 -6.82 -3.95 8.96
C GLN A 321 -8.27 -3.55 9.24
N GLY A 322 -8.52 -2.87 10.35
CA GLY A 322 -9.88 -2.51 10.76
C GLY A 322 -10.54 -1.48 9.84
N LEU A 323 -9.95 -0.29 9.71
CA LEU A 323 -10.56 0.76 8.89
C LEU A 323 -10.42 0.51 7.39
N GLY A 324 -9.29 -0.10 6.95
CA GLY A 324 -9.09 -0.47 5.56
C GLY A 324 -10.10 -1.51 5.10
N LEU A 325 -10.37 -2.55 5.91
CA LEU A 325 -11.40 -3.53 5.61
C LEU A 325 -12.79 -2.90 5.64
N ALA A 326 -13.13 -2.13 6.68
CA ALA A 326 -14.43 -1.49 6.78
C ALA A 326 -14.72 -0.58 5.58
N HIS A 327 -13.70 0.16 5.09
CA HIS A 327 -13.83 0.98 3.89
C HIS A 327 -14.12 0.13 2.65
N MET A 328 -13.38 -0.96 2.44
CA MET A 328 -13.62 -1.85 1.31
C MET A 328 -14.97 -2.58 1.41
N ASP A 329 -15.36 -3.08 2.59
CA ASP A 329 -16.65 -3.74 2.79
C ASP A 329 -17.83 -2.80 2.56
N ALA A 330 -17.76 -1.56 3.07
CA ALA A 330 -18.82 -0.58 2.89
C ALA A 330 -19.06 -0.22 1.41
N HIS A 331 -18.01 -0.16 0.60
CA HIS A 331 -18.09 0.34 -0.78
C HIS A 331 -18.01 -0.72 -1.88
N LEU A 332 -17.43 -1.89 -1.60
CA LEU A 332 -17.36 -2.99 -2.57
C LEU A 332 -18.38 -4.09 -2.29
N LYS A 333 -18.74 -4.31 -1.02
CA LYS A 333 -19.79 -5.28 -0.64
C LYS A 333 -21.11 -4.62 -0.27
N GLU A 334 -21.15 -3.27 -0.23
CA GLU A 334 -22.31 -2.49 0.19
C GLU A 334 -22.79 -2.90 1.61
N ASP A 335 -21.82 -3.26 2.48
CA ASP A 335 -22.07 -3.76 3.83
C ASP A 335 -22.53 -2.62 4.75
N ALA A 336 -23.74 -2.72 5.27
CA ALA A 336 -24.35 -1.69 6.12
C ALA A 336 -23.70 -1.61 7.51
N ASP A 337 -23.20 -2.73 8.05
CA ASP A 337 -22.53 -2.76 9.35
C ASP A 337 -21.15 -2.10 9.24
N ALA A 338 -20.44 -2.32 8.12
CA ALA A 338 -19.19 -1.63 7.82
C ALA A 338 -19.39 -0.12 7.66
N ALA A 339 -20.42 0.31 6.91
CA ALA A 339 -20.77 1.72 6.78
C ALA A 339 -21.17 2.33 8.13
N GLY A 340 -21.92 1.58 8.95
CA GLY A 340 -22.28 1.96 10.31
C GLY A 340 -21.05 2.13 11.22
N LEU A 341 -20.05 1.22 11.14
CA LEU A 341 -18.81 1.35 11.88
C LEU A 341 -18.04 2.61 11.48
N LEU A 342 -17.91 2.86 10.19
CA LEU A 342 -17.22 4.06 9.69
C LEU A 342 -17.92 5.36 10.07
N SER A 343 -19.22 5.36 10.36
CA SER A 343 -19.95 6.53 10.80
C SER A 343 -19.82 6.85 12.30
N ARG A 344 -19.19 5.97 13.08
CA ARG A 344 -18.93 6.17 14.52
C ARG A 344 -17.82 7.20 14.75
N ASP A 345 -17.67 7.64 15.99
CA ASP A 345 -16.45 8.29 16.48
C ASP A 345 -15.27 7.29 16.41
N LEU A 346 -14.46 7.44 15.37
CA LEU A 346 -13.31 6.54 15.14
C LEU A 346 -12.21 6.73 16.19
N THR A 347 -12.11 7.92 16.78
CA THR A 347 -11.13 8.20 17.84
C THR A 347 -11.43 7.34 19.06
N SER A 348 -12.68 7.34 19.53
CA SER A 348 -13.11 6.48 20.63
C SER A 348 -13.00 4.99 20.27
N LEU A 349 -13.42 4.60 19.08
CA LEU A 349 -13.38 3.22 18.60
C LEU A 349 -11.95 2.63 18.62
N LEU A 350 -10.97 3.40 18.19
CA LEU A 350 -9.57 2.97 18.14
C LEU A 350 -8.86 3.10 19.49
N ALA A 351 -9.24 4.09 20.31
CA ALA A 351 -8.74 4.21 21.69
C ALA A 351 -9.09 2.98 22.54
N GLU A 352 -10.27 2.36 22.35
CA GLU A 352 -10.64 1.09 23.00
C GLU A 352 -9.70 -0.08 22.63
N ARG A 353 -8.94 0.06 21.55
CA ARG A 353 -7.92 -0.89 21.04
C ARG A 353 -6.48 -0.44 21.31
N GLY A 354 -6.32 0.61 22.11
CA GLY A 354 -4.99 1.17 22.41
C GLY A 354 -4.37 2.00 21.29
N VAL A 355 -5.10 2.28 20.22
CA VAL A 355 -4.61 3.03 19.05
C VAL A 355 -5.06 4.47 19.11
N SER A 356 -4.12 5.40 19.10
CA SER A 356 -4.36 6.85 19.13
C SER A 356 -4.39 7.44 17.72
N ILE A 357 -5.47 8.11 17.37
CA ILE A 357 -5.65 8.75 16.06
C ILE A 357 -6.19 10.17 16.17
N GLU A 358 -6.18 10.87 15.03
CA GLU A 358 -6.89 12.13 14.79
C GLU A 358 -7.67 12.00 13.48
N GLU A 359 -8.96 12.33 13.46
CA GLU A 359 -9.72 12.47 12.22
C GLU A 359 -9.37 13.82 11.56
N LEU A 360 -9.13 13.84 10.23
CA LEU A 360 -8.67 15.01 9.47
C LEU A 360 -9.81 15.64 8.66
#